data_674ac0c74d441422f73a29367964a2e3
#
_entry.id   674ac0c74d441422f73a29367964a2e3
#
_cell.length_a   1.000
_cell.length_b   1.000
_cell.length_c   1.000
_cell.angle_alpha   90.00
_cell.angle_beta   90.00
_cell.angle_gamma   90.00
#
_symmetry.space_group_name_H-M   'P 1'
#
loop_
_entity.id
_entity.type
_entity.pdbx_description
1 polymer ?
#
loop_
_entity_poly.entity_id
_entity_poly.type
_entity_poly.pdbx_seq_one_letter_code
_entity_poly.pdbx_strand_id
1 'polypeptide(L)'
;MTKRFFGFLLLFNLLLLVLPLRAADNPDAVLGVWKNGEGTGLIQIFKKGDKYFGRIVWLKVANNPDGTPRTDVNNPDEGKRKVALKGLENMRDFTYSGNNKWENGKIYDPKNGSDYSCEMTLTDANTLEVRGFIGVSLFGRTDVWKRQVKK
;
A
#
# COMPACT_ATOMS: atom_id res chain seq x y z
N MET A 1 12.33 14.40 80.52
CA MET A 1 12.01 15.17 79.28
C MET A 1 12.47 14.37 78.07
N THR A 2 11.59 13.62 77.47
CA THR A 2 11.90 12.77 76.29
C THR A 2 11.36 13.42 75.04
N LYS A 3 12.24 13.93 74.17
CA LYS A 3 11.87 14.51 72.88
C LYS A 3 11.69 13.38 71.87
N ARG A 4 10.46 13.18 71.42
CA ARG A 4 10.10 12.30 70.31
C ARG A 4 10.38 13.02 69.00
N PHE A 5 11.36 12.54 68.20
CA PHE A 5 11.56 12.94 66.83
C PHE A 5 10.55 12.16 65.94
N PHE A 6 9.64 12.89 65.31
CA PHE A 6 8.73 12.37 64.27
C PHE A 6 9.45 12.50 62.93
N GLY A 7 9.97 11.37 62.42
CA GLY A 7 10.53 11.32 61.07
C GLY A 7 9.41 11.24 60.03
N PHE A 8 9.30 12.29 59.25
CA PHE A 8 8.37 12.36 58.12
C PHE A 8 9.03 11.69 56.90
N LEU A 9 8.59 10.47 56.58
CA LEU A 9 9.06 9.72 55.42
C LEU A 9 8.30 10.21 54.20
N LEU A 10 8.93 11.06 53.34
CA LEU A 10 8.41 11.49 52.06
C LEU A 10 8.56 10.34 51.05
N LEU A 11 7.47 9.64 50.77
CA LEU A 11 7.40 8.70 49.65
C LEU A 11 7.35 9.52 48.34
N PHE A 12 8.47 9.56 47.63
CA PHE A 12 8.57 10.11 46.28
C PHE A 12 7.99 9.08 45.29
N ASN A 13 6.72 9.25 44.93
CA ASN A 13 6.08 8.41 43.90
C ASN A 13 6.66 8.84 42.53
N LEU A 14 7.64 8.11 42.00
CA LEU A 14 8.18 8.26 40.67
C LEU A 14 7.15 7.67 39.69
N LEU A 15 6.25 8.52 39.19
CA LEU A 15 5.32 8.17 38.12
C LEU A 15 6.13 7.98 36.83
N LEU A 16 6.48 6.74 36.51
CA LEU A 16 7.07 6.37 35.21
C LEU A 16 6.02 6.64 34.12
N LEU A 17 6.20 7.77 33.41
CA LEU A 17 5.45 8.07 32.20
C LEU A 17 5.89 7.05 31.13
N VAL A 18 5.14 5.96 30.97
CA VAL A 18 5.32 5.05 29.84
C VAL A 18 4.77 5.75 28.61
N LEU A 19 5.64 6.44 27.89
CA LEU A 19 5.30 6.97 26.54
C LEU A 19 5.08 5.76 25.64
N PRO A 20 3.95 5.69 24.91
CA PRO A 20 3.75 4.64 23.94
C PRO A 20 4.86 4.74 22.88
N LEU A 21 5.64 3.66 22.74
CA LEU A 21 6.65 3.53 21.70
C LEU A 21 5.89 3.49 20.36
N ARG A 22 5.75 4.64 19.72
CA ARG A 22 5.16 4.73 18.39
C ARG A 22 6.13 4.02 17.44
N ALA A 23 5.67 2.98 16.74
CA ALA A 23 6.47 2.36 15.70
C ALA A 23 6.97 3.46 14.75
N ALA A 24 8.26 3.42 14.43
CA ALA A 24 8.87 4.42 13.56
C ALA A 24 8.11 4.48 12.23
N ASP A 25 7.74 5.69 11.83
CA ASP A 25 7.06 5.96 10.58
C ASP A 25 7.97 5.53 9.41
N ASN A 26 7.59 4.49 8.66
CA ASN A 26 8.41 3.91 7.60
C ASN A 26 7.74 4.11 6.23
N PRO A 27 8.13 5.12 5.47
CA PRO A 27 7.56 5.38 4.14
C PRO A 27 7.79 4.23 3.15
N ASP A 28 8.80 3.41 3.35
CA ASP A 28 9.14 2.29 2.47
C ASP A 28 8.48 0.95 2.89
N ALA A 29 7.65 0.97 3.93
CA ALA A 29 6.94 -0.24 4.41
C ALA A 29 6.00 -0.86 3.35
N VAL A 30 5.54 -0.08 2.36
CA VAL A 30 4.68 -0.56 1.27
C VAL A 30 5.43 -1.35 0.20
N LEU A 31 6.76 -1.24 0.13
CA LEU A 31 7.56 -1.89 -0.90
C LEU A 31 7.45 -3.42 -0.82
N GLY A 32 7.41 -4.05 -1.98
CA GLY A 32 7.35 -5.51 -2.10
C GLY A 32 6.28 -5.98 -3.09
N VAL A 33 5.93 -7.26 -2.99
CA VAL A 33 4.96 -7.90 -3.90
C VAL A 33 3.66 -8.15 -3.15
N TRP A 34 2.56 -7.81 -3.77
CA TRP A 34 1.23 -7.88 -3.22
C TRP A 34 0.28 -8.65 -4.13
N LYS A 35 -0.52 -9.54 -3.54
CA LYS A 35 -1.60 -10.25 -4.24
C LYS A 35 -2.89 -9.46 -4.08
N ASN A 36 -3.54 -9.13 -5.20
CA ASN A 36 -4.83 -8.45 -5.19
C ASN A 36 -5.93 -9.30 -4.53
N GLY A 37 -7.02 -8.68 -4.09
CA GLY A 37 -8.10 -9.33 -3.35
C GLY A 37 -8.76 -10.48 -4.11
N GLU A 38 -8.88 -10.38 -5.43
CA GLU A 38 -9.39 -11.45 -6.29
C GLU A 38 -8.40 -12.64 -6.45
N GLY A 39 -7.13 -12.48 -6.07
CA GLY A 39 -6.09 -13.49 -6.25
C GLY A 39 -5.69 -13.71 -7.71
N THR A 40 -5.99 -12.77 -8.59
CA THR A 40 -5.79 -12.87 -10.05
C THR A 40 -4.49 -12.23 -10.53
N GLY A 41 -3.85 -11.41 -9.69
CA GLY A 41 -2.62 -10.70 -10.01
C GLY A 41 -1.69 -10.51 -8.83
N LEU A 42 -0.38 -10.46 -9.11
CA LEU A 42 0.63 -9.98 -8.19
C LEU A 42 1.18 -8.66 -8.72
N ILE A 43 1.20 -7.66 -7.84
CA ILE A 43 1.68 -6.32 -8.13
C ILE A 43 2.93 -6.07 -7.28
N GLN A 44 4.02 -5.67 -7.91
CA GLN A 44 5.22 -5.21 -7.22
C GLN A 44 5.14 -3.72 -7.03
N ILE A 45 5.13 -3.27 -5.77
CA ILE A 45 5.29 -1.86 -5.42
C ILE A 45 6.77 -1.56 -5.26
N PHE A 46 7.23 -0.50 -5.93
CA PHE A 46 8.62 -0.07 -5.96
C PHE A 46 8.70 1.47 -5.96
N LYS A 47 9.90 1.99 -5.73
CA LYS A 47 10.16 3.42 -5.60
C LYS A 47 10.97 3.94 -6.77
N LYS A 48 10.63 5.12 -7.26
CA LYS A 48 11.43 5.93 -8.20
C LYS A 48 11.53 7.35 -7.63
N GLY A 49 12.74 7.76 -7.26
CA GLY A 49 12.93 9.02 -6.54
C GLY A 49 12.19 9.00 -5.20
N ASP A 50 11.32 9.96 -4.99
CA ASP A 50 10.49 10.12 -3.79
C ASP A 50 9.06 9.56 -3.95
N LYS A 51 8.74 8.98 -5.10
CA LYS A 51 7.41 8.47 -5.42
C LYS A 51 7.37 6.94 -5.53
N TYR A 52 6.17 6.39 -5.33
CA TYR A 52 5.92 4.96 -5.38
C TYR A 52 5.07 4.61 -6.60
N PHE A 53 5.38 3.45 -7.19
CA PHE A 53 4.79 2.91 -8.41
C PHE A 53 4.48 1.44 -8.21
N GLY A 54 3.61 0.88 -9.07
CA GLY A 54 3.30 -0.53 -9.06
C GLY A 54 3.27 -1.11 -10.47
N ARG A 55 3.77 -2.34 -10.62
CA ARG A 55 3.70 -3.08 -11.89
C ARG A 55 3.19 -4.49 -11.68
N ILE A 56 2.47 -4.99 -12.67
CA ILE A 56 1.96 -6.35 -12.68
C ILE A 56 3.14 -7.30 -12.95
N VAL A 57 3.48 -8.15 -11.97
CA VAL A 57 4.59 -9.11 -12.09
C VAL A 57 4.11 -10.53 -12.36
N TRP A 58 2.84 -10.84 -12.07
CA TRP A 58 2.22 -12.12 -12.35
C TRP A 58 0.72 -11.97 -12.55
N LEU A 59 0.16 -12.81 -13.40
CA LEU A 59 -1.28 -12.94 -13.64
C LEU A 59 -1.67 -14.41 -13.58
N LYS A 60 -2.81 -14.73 -12.97
CA LYS A 60 -3.38 -16.09 -12.92
C LYS A 60 -3.67 -16.61 -14.32
N VAL A 61 -4.11 -15.73 -15.23
CA VAL A 61 -4.29 -16.01 -16.65
C VAL A 61 -3.42 -14.99 -17.42
N ALA A 62 -2.18 -15.38 -17.70
CA ALA A 62 -1.21 -14.50 -18.35
C ALA A 62 -1.29 -14.54 -19.88
N ASN A 63 -1.79 -15.64 -20.45
CA ASN A 63 -1.85 -15.89 -21.89
C ASN A 63 -3.28 -16.06 -22.39
N ASN A 64 -3.45 -15.81 -23.67
CA ASN A 64 -4.64 -16.16 -24.43
C ASN A 64 -4.68 -17.69 -24.68
N PRO A 65 -5.81 -18.25 -25.14
CA PRO A 65 -5.92 -19.68 -25.45
C PRO A 65 -4.92 -20.17 -26.51
N ASP A 66 -4.46 -19.30 -27.41
CA ASP A 66 -3.46 -19.58 -28.44
C ASP A 66 -2.00 -19.55 -27.92
N GLY A 67 -1.80 -19.31 -26.60
CA GLY A 67 -0.50 -19.22 -25.95
C GLY A 67 0.16 -17.84 -26.02
N THR A 68 -0.38 -16.90 -26.77
CA THR A 68 0.17 -15.52 -26.84
C THR A 68 -0.09 -14.76 -25.54
N PRO A 69 0.82 -13.85 -25.11
CA PRO A 69 0.60 -13.02 -23.95
C PRO A 69 -0.67 -12.18 -24.07
N ARG A 70 -1.42 -12.05 -23.00
CA ARG A 70 -2.53 -11.09 -22.90
C ARG A 70 -1.97 -9.68 -22.91
N THR A 71 -2.60 -8.82 -23.72
CA THR A 71 -2.18 -7.42 -23.92
C THR A 71 -3.26 -6.46 -23.44
N ASP A 72 -2.94 -5.19 -23.38
CA ASP A 72 -3.80 -4.12 -22.90
C ASP A 72 -4.80 -3.66 -23.97
N VAL A 73 -5.62 -4.57 -24.45
CA VAL A 73 -6.55 -4.40 -25.58
C VAL A 73 -7.56 -3.25 -25.38
N ASN A 74 -7.86 -2.90 -24.14
CA ASN A 74 -8.80 -1.84 -23.79
C ASN A 74 -8.12 -0.47 -23.60
N ASN A 75 -6.81 -0.37 -23.85
CA ASN A 75 -6.12 0.90 -23.69
C ASN A 75 -6.75 1.97 -24.58
N PRO A 76 -7.10 3.16 -24.04
CA PRO A 76 -7.62 4.26 -24.84
C PRO A 76 -6.63 4.73 -25.91
N ASP A 77 -5.31 4.59 -25.65
CA ASP A 77 -4.26 4.81 -26.64
C ASP A 77 -4.05 3.51 -27.46
N GLU A 78 -4.48 3.54 -28.71
CA GLU A 78 -4.38 2.39 -29.61
C GLU A 78 -2.94 1.87 -29.79
N GLY A 79 -1.94 2.76 -29.73
CA GLY A 79 -0.54 2.40 -29.79
C GLY A 79 -0.06 1.51 -28.64
N LYS A 80 -0.80 1.53 -27.52
CA LYS A 80 -0.48 0.74 -26.32
C LYS A 80 -1.27 -0.57 -26.22
N ARG A 81 -2.26 -0.82 -27.05
CA ARG A 81 -3.11 -2.03 -26.99
C ARG A 81 -2.35 -3.34 -27.19
N LYS A 82 -1.14 -3.29 -27.75
CA LYS A 82 -0.25 -4.45 -27.93
C LYS A 82 0.74 -4.65 -26.78
N VAL A 83 0.76 -3.78 -25.79
CA VAL A 83 1.63 -3.90 -24.62
C VAL A 83 1.14 -5.07 -23.75
N ALA A 84 2.06 -5.97 -23.37
CA ALA A 84 1.72 -7.10 -22.52
C ALA A 84 1.26 -6.62 -21.13
N LEU A 85 0.22 -7.27 -20.57
CA LEU A 85 -0.27 -6.97 -19.23
C LEU A 85 0.76 -7.33 -18.15
N LYS A 86 1.50 -8.43 -18.32
CA LYS A 86 2.62 -8.78 -17.43
C LYS A 86 3.77 -7.80 -17.68
N GLY A 87 4.18 -7.09 -16.65
CA GLY A 87 5.19 -6.03 -16.72
C GLY A 87 4.60 -4.63 -16.81
N LEU A 88 3.29 -4.49 -17.09
CA LEU A 88 2.62 -3.19 -17.18
C LEU A 88 2.70 -2.45 -15.84
N GLU A 89 3.21 -1.22 -15.89
CA GLU A 89 3.20 -0.29 -14.76
C GLU A 89 1.80 0.34 -14.67
N ASN A 90 0.97 -0.24 -13.80
CA ASN A 90 -0.44 0.14 -13.67
C ASN A 90 -0.73 1.04 -12.46
N MET A 91 0.26 1.30 -11.61
CA MET A 91 0.14 2.23 -10.49
C MET A 91 1.28 3.25 -10.56
N ARG A 92 0.99 4.53 -10.29
CA ARG A 92 1.98 5.59 -10.43
C ARG A 92 1.77 6.77 -9.48
N ASP A 93 2.87 7.47 -9.21
CA ASP A 93 2.93 8.80 -8.60
C ASP A 93 2.47 8.90 -7.13
N PHE A 94 2.39 7.80 -6.39
CA PHE A 94 2.02 7.87 -4.98
C PHE A 94 3.08 8.60 -4.16
N THR A 95 2.63 9.41 -3.20
CA THR A 95 3.46 10.09 -2.21
C THR A 95 3.08 9.63 -0.81
N TYR A 96 4.08 9.42 0.04
CA TYR A 96 3.82 9.07 1.45
C TYR A 96 3.31 10.30 2.21
N SER A 97 2.20 10.14 2.93
CA SER A 97 1.56 11.22 3.70
C SER A 97 1.62 11.03 5.22
N GLY A 98 2.35 10.00 5.68
CA GLY A 98 2.40 9.63 7.10
C GLY A 98 1.33 8.59 7.48
N ASN A 99 1.39 8.07 8.70
CA ASN A 99 0.40 7.12 9.25
C ASN A 99 0.14 5.89 8.35
N ASN A 100 1.19 5.34 7.74
CA ASN A 100 1.11 4.20 6.81
C ASN A 100 0.20 4.45 5.58
N LYS A 101 0.10 5.70 5.12
CA LYS A 101 -0.74 6.09 3.99
C LYS A 101 0.08 6.67 2.84
N TRP A 102 -0.27 6.29 1.60
CA TRP A 102 0.27 6.79 0.35
C TRP A 102 -0.87 7.33 -0.49
N GLU A 103 -0.77 8.59 -0.90
CA GLU A 103 -1.85 9.36 -1.56
C GLU A 103 -1.39 9.94 -2.89
N ASN A 104 -2.28 10.65 -3.55
CA ASN A 104 -2.06 11.37 -4.81
C ASN A 104 -1.67 10.46 -6.00
N GLY A 105 -1.81 9.15 -5.84
CA GLY A 105 -1.50 8.20 -6.90
C GLY A 105 -2.64 8.00 -7.89
N LYS A 106 -2.31 7.25 -8.94
CA LYS A 106 -3.24 6.76 -9.94
C LYS A 106 -3.11 5.25 -10.07
N ILE A 107 -4.23 4.58 -10.35
CA ILE A 107 -4.26 3.18 -10.74
C ILE A 107 -5.01 3.05 -12.06
N TYR A 108 -4.38 2.36 -13.01
CA TYR A 108 -4.97 2.01 -14.30
C TYR A 108 -5.53 0.59 -14.24
N ASP A 109 -6.79 0.42 -14.69
CA ASP A 109 -7.43 -0.88 -14.80
C ASP A 109 -7.48 -1.33 -16.27
N PRO A 110 -6.65 -2.31 -16.69
CA PRO A 110 -6.65 -2.79 -18.06
C PRO A 110 -7.91 -3.59 -18.43
N LYS A 111 -8.77 -3.95 -17.48
CA LYS A 111 -10.03 -4.62 -17.77
C LYS A 111 -11.03 -3.68 -18.48
N ASN A 112 -10.95 -2.39 -18.21
CA ASN A 112 -11.84 -1.37 -18.79
C ASN A 112 -11.13 -0.18 -19.43
N GLY A 113 -9.79 -0.14 -19.37
CA GLY A 113 -9.00 0.94 -19.94
C GLY A 113 -9.10 2.27 -19.20
N SER A 114 -9.48 2.27 -17.93
CA SER A 114 -9.73 3.48 -17.16
C SER A 114 -8.65 3.74 -16.10
N ASP A 115 -8.35 5.03 -15.91
CA ASP A 115 -7.52 5.55 -14.83
C ASP A 115 -8.39 6.03 -13.67
N TYR A 116 -7.99 5.67 -12.46
CA TYR A 116 -8.63 6.10 -11.22
C TYR A 116 -7.62 6.85 -10.34
N SER A 117 -8.07 7.84 -9.60
CA SER A 117 -7.32 8.33 -8.44
C SER A 117 -7.19 7.19 -7.44
N CYS A 118 -6.06 7.12 -6.74
CA CYS A 118 -5.80 5.98 -5.87
C CYS A 118 -5.04 6.41 -4.61
N GLU A 119 -5.41 5.79 -3.51
CA GLU A 119 -4.68 5.86 -2.25
C GLU A 119 -4.45 4.45 -1.70
N MET A 120 -3.42 4.29 -0.91
CA MET A 120 -3.07 3.02 -0.26
C MET A 120 -2.92 3.24 1.24
N THR A 121 -3.37 2.28 2.04
CA THR A 121 -3.19 2.28 3.49
C THR A 121 -2.70 0.92 3.96
N LEU A 122 -1.56 0.89 4.63
CA LEU A 122 -1.02 -0.32 5.23
C LEU A 122 -1.67 -0.50 6.62
N THR A 123 -2.61 -1.44 6.73
CA THR A 123 -3.37 -1.69 7.97
C THR A 123 -2.60 -2.59 8.94
N ASP A 124 -1.74 -3.46 8.42
CA ASP A 124 -0.73 -4.23 9.14
C ASP A 124 0.43 -4.58 8.20
N ALA A 125 1.48 -5.22 8.71
CA ALA A 125 2.68 -5.55 7.92
C ALA A 125 2.41 -6.34 6.62
N ASN A 126 1.27 -7.05 6.54
CA ASN A 126 0.93 -7.96 5.45
C ASN A 126 -0.40 -7.63 4.75
N THR A 127 -1.07 -6.55 5.15
CA THR A 127 -2.37 -6.15 4.60
C THR A 127 -2.33 -4.71 4.11
N LEU A 128 -2.61 -4.53 2.82
CA LEU A 128 -2.65 -3.24 2.14
C LEU A 128 -4.05 -3.00 1.58
N GLU A 129 -4.71 -1.95 2.01
CA GLU A 129 -5.93 -1.45 1.38
C GLU A 129 -5.56 -0.53 0.22
N VAL A 130 -6.08 -0.84 -0.96
CA VAL A 130 -5.90 -0.07 -2.20
C VAL A 130 -7.25 0.48 -2.61
N ARG A 131 -7.42 1.80 -2.53
CA ARG A 131 -8.69 2.46 -2.79
C ARG A 131 -8.63 3.29 -4.05
N GLY A 132 -9.34 2.83 -5.10
CA GLY A 132 -9.54 3.56 -6.35
C GLY A 132 -10.83 4.38 -6.33
N PHE A 133 -10.81 5.58 -6.89
CA PHE A 133 -11.96 6.48 -6.92
C PHE A 133 -11.92 7.46 -8.09
N ILE A 134 -13.11 8.02 -8.42
CA ILE A 134 -13.27 9.14 -9.35
C ILE A 134 -13.78 10.33 -8.53
N GLY A 135 -13.14 11.48 -8.67
CA GLY A 135 -13.47 12.69 -7.90
C GLY A 135 -12.98 12.59 -6.46
N VAL A 136 -13.85 12.22 -5.51
CA VAL A 136 -13.52 12.16 -4.08
C VAL A 136 -13.43 10.72 -3.58
N SER A 137 -12.51 10.46 -2.66
CA SER A 137 -12.24 9.13 -2.09
C SER A 137 -13.46 8.48 -1.45
N LEU A 138 -14.41 9.27 -0.94
CA LEU A 138 -15.65 8.78 -0.32
C LEU A 138 -16.45 7.81 -1.20
N PHE A 139 -16.46 8.01 -2.53
CA PHE A 139 -17.18 7.19 -3.50
C PHE A 139 -16.33 6.09 -4.15
N GLY A 140 -15.14 5.83 -3.60
CA GLY A 140 -14.22 4.84 -4.13
C GLY A 140 -14.57 3.40 -3.76
N ARG A 141 -13.82 2.47 -4.38
CA ARG A 141 -13.81 1.05 -4.05
C ARG A 141 -12.47 0.68 -3.43
N THR A 142 -12.51 -0.09 -2.36
CA THR A 142 -11.32 -0.62 -1.69
C THR A 142 -11.15 -2.09 -2.05
N ASP A 143 -9.95 -2.44 -2.50
CA ASP A 143 -9.48 -3.81 -2.64
C ASP A 143 -8.43 -4.10 -1.56
N VAL A 144 -8.50 -5.28 -0.93
CA VAL A 144 -7.61 -5.65 0.16
C VAL A 144 -6.54 -6.61 -0.36
N TRP A 145 -5.30 -6.15 -0.39
CA TRP A 145 -4.17 -6.90 -0.91
C TRP A 145 -3.37 -7.57 0.21
N LYS A 146 -2.80 -8.73 -0.09
CA LYS A 146 -1.96 -9.49 0.85
C LYS A 146 -0.52 -9.58 0.37
N ARG A 147 0.41 -9.28 1.27
CA ARG A 147 1.84 -9.35 0.99
C ARG A 147 2.26 -10.78 0.62
N GLN A 148 3.05 -10.88 -0.43
CA GLN A 148 3.69 -12.13 -0.80
C GLN A 148 5.12 -12.15 -0.27
N VAL A 149 5.41 -13.07 0.63
CA VAL A 149 6.79 -13.38 1.10
C VAL A 149 7.35 -14.48 0.20
N LYS A 150 8.56 -14.29 -0.29
CA LYS A 150 9.29 -15.40 -0.92
C LYS A 150 9.48 -16.49 0.14
N LYS A 151 9.00 -17.67 -0.16
CA LYS A 151 9.39 -18.88 0.59
C LYS A 151 10.82 -19.23 0.24
#